data_aae84e6d667c3951eae0caadc4770b86
#
_entry.id   aae84e6d667c3951eae0caadc4770b86
#
_cell.length_a   1.000
_cell.length_b   1.000
_cell.length_c   1.000
_cell.angle_alpha   90.00
_cell.angle_beta   90.00
_cell.angle_gamma   90.00
#
_symmetry.space_group_name_H-M   'P 1'
#
loop_
_entity.id
_entity.type
_entity.pdbx_description
1 polymer ?
#
loop_
_entity_poly.entity_id
_entity_poly.type
_entity_poly.pdbx_seq_one_letter_code
_entity_poly.pdbx_strand_id
1 'polypeptide(L)'
;MAQRRKKIPKSLVLSGNGINCELETAHANRLAGFDVEIVHISTLMEGTRNIHDYDFLNLPGGFLDGDDLGAGKAQAVKWKYQRIKDSANYFIDELLRFVNDGKLVIGICNGFQLLTKTGLLPALKGDYQKQRVALTFNESGRFQDRWVLLKVNKFSSCIFTRDIDRIYLPVRHGEGKLVAGNENDAAKLVGDGHVVMQYCDENGEIRADFPYNPNGSVMSIASLCDPSGRIFGLMPHPEAFVHYTQHPRWSREELPVEGDGLKIFRNAYTYILDRA
;
A
#
# COMPACT_ATOMS: atom_id res chain seq x y z
N MET A 1 -3.09 14.19 38.57
CA MET A 1 -3.22 13.07 37.63
C MET A 1 -2.04 13.12 36.66
N ALA A 2 -1.11 12.17 36.75
CA ALA A 2 0.02 12.12 35.82
C ALA A 2 -0.52 11.79 34.41
N GLN A 3 -0.36 12.71 33.45
CA GLN A 3 -0.59 12.41 32.04
C GLN A 3 0.32 11.23 31.65
N ARG A 4 -0.27 10.04 31.41
CA ARG A 4 0.47 8.95 30.77
C ARG A 4 1.02 9.51 29.45
N ARG A 5 2.33 9.62 29.34
CA ARG A 5 2.97 9.93 28.05
C ARG A 5 2.48 8.86 27.06
N LYS A 6 1.71 9.26 26.05
CA LYS A 6 1.28 8.33 24.98
C LYS A 6 2.56 7.78 24.36
N LYS A 7 2.65 6.45 24.26
CA LYS A 7 3.77 5.76 23.64
C LYS A 7 3.79 6.14 22.15
N ILE A 8 4.94 6.54 21.62
CA ILE A 8 5.08 6.83 20.19
C ILE A 8 4.86 5.53 19.42
N PRO A 9 3.92 5.49 18.45
CA PRO A 9 3.69 4.33 17.61
C PRO A 9 4.93 3.93 16.82
N LYS A 10 5.18 2.61 16.73
CA LYS A 10 6.32 2.06 16.01
C LYS A 10 5.93 1.61 14.61
N SER A 11 6.70 2.02 13.63
CA SER A 11 6.55 1.63 12.22
C SER A 11 7.71 0.76 11.77
N LEU A 12 7.39 -0.41 11.21
CA LEU A 12 8.33 -1.27 10.50
C LEU A 12 8.22 -0.98 9.01
N VAL A 13 9.34 -0.64 8.39
CA VAL A 13 9.49 -0.56 6.93
C VAL A 13 10.29 -1.77 6.47
N LEU A 14 9.66 -2.62 5.64
CA LEU A 14 10.30 -3.82 5.15
C LEU A 14 11.40 -3.46 4.15
N SER A 15 12.56 -4.10 4.30
CA SER A 15 13.64 -4.12 3.31
C SER A 15 13.88 -5.53 2.81
N GLY A 16 14.47 -5.68 1.65
CA GLY A 16 14.77 -6.97 1.04
C GLY A 16 15.51 -6.81 -0.29
N ASN A 17 15.99 -7.91 -0.85
CA ASN A 17 16.71 -7.89 -2.12
C ASN A 17 15.80 -7.35 -3.25
N GLY A 18 16.16 -6.20 -3.81
CA GLY A 18 15.41 -5.53 -4.88
C GLY A 18 14.37 -4.50 -4.40
N ILE A 19 14.11 -4.36 -3.10
CA ILE A 19 13.37 -3.20 -2.56
C ILE A 19 14.26 -1.97 -2.71
N ASN A 20 13.69 -0.83 -3.13
CA ASN A 20 14.44 0.41 -3.36
C ASN A 20 13.70 1.68 -2.89
N CYS A 21 12.51 1.57 -2.32
CA CYS A 21 11.74 2.70 -1.79
C CYS A 21 11.64 2.68 -0.25
N GLU A 22 12.48 1.91 0.45
CA GLU A 22 12.44 1.79 1.90
C GLU A 22 12.88 3.06 2.62
N LEU A 23 13.83 3.81 2.06
CA LEU A 23 14.33 5.05 2.68
C LEU A 23 13.29 6.17 2.61
N GLU A 24 12.65 6.36 1.46
CA GLU A 24 11.58 7.33 1.25
C GLU A 24 10.35 6.98 2.10
N THR A 25 9.99 5.68 2.17
CA THR A 25 8.90 5.20 3.01
C THR A 25 9.19 5.45 4.48
N ALA A 26 10.42 5.17 4.93
CA ALA A 26 10.83 5.45 6.32
C ALA A 26 10.82 6.95 6.62
N HIS A 27 11.25 7.79 5.67
CA HIS A 27 11.19 9.25 5.79
C HIS A 27 9.75 9.75 5.94
N ALA A 28 8.83 9.30 5.09
CA ALA A 28 7.41 9.64 5.16
C ALA A 28 6.79 9.26 6.51
N ASN A 29 7.11 8.08 7.04
CA ASN A 29 6.65 7.63 8.35
C ASN A 29 7.20 8.50 9.48
N ARG A 30 8.49 8.90 9.45
CA ARG A 30 9.08 9.82 10.45
C ARG A 30 8.41 11.19 10.42
N LEU A 31 8.15 11.74 9.24
CA LEU A 31 7.41 13.00 9.08
C LEU A 31 5.98 12.91 9.63
N ALA A 32 5.35 11.75 9.54
CA ALA A 32 4.03 11.50 10.13
C ALA A 32 4.06 11.41 11.66
N GLY A 33 5.22 11.11 12.27
CA GLY A 33 5.41 11.06 13.74
C GLY A 33 5.78 9.68 14.30
N PHE A 34 5.96 8.65 13.47
CA PHE A 34 6.33 7.31 13.91
C PHE A 34 7.79 7.20 14.38
N ASP A 35 8.02 6.31 15.34
CA ASP A 35 9.33 5.69 15.58
C ASP A 35 9.55 4.60 14.53
N VAL A 36 10.55 4.74 13.66
CA VAL A 36 10.68 3.97 12.43
C VAL A 36 11.93 3.11 12.41
N GLU A 37 11.75 1.82 12.18
CA GLU A 37 12.82 0.85 11.94
C GLU A 37 12.70 0.27 10.52
N ILE A 38 13.82 0.24 9.77
CA ILE A 38 13.93 -0.50 8.51
C ILE A 38 14.44 -1.90 8.85
N VAL A 39 13.66 -2.91 8.49
CA VAL A 39 13.93 -4.31 8.88
C VAL A 39 14.01 -5.18 7.63
N HIS A 40 15.13 -5.88 7.46
CA HIS A 40 15.28 -6.83 6.35
C HIS A 40 14.40 -8.06 6.56
N ILE A 41 13.71 -8.52 5.51
CA ILE A 41 12.77 -9.65 5.58
C ILE A 41 13.40 -10.92 6.17
N SER A 42 14.68 -11.16 5.93
CA SER A 42 15.36 -12.34 6.49
C SER A 42 15.33 -12.35 8.01
N THR A 43 15.46 -11.19 8.67
CA THR A 43 15.46 -11.14 10.15
C THR A 43 14.09 -11.47 10.74
N LEU A 44 13.01 -11.18 10.02
CA LEU A 44 11.66 -11.61 10.38
C LEU A 44 11.50 -13.12 10.18
N MET A 45 12.01 -13.66 9.06
CA MET A 45 11.94 -15.10 8.76
C MET A 45 12.85 -15.93 9.67
N GLU A 46 13.95 -15.36 10.16
CA GLU A 46 14.86 -15.97 11.13
C GLU A 46 14.36 -15.85 12.58
N GLY A 47 13.25 -15.11 12.81
CA GLY A 47 12.69 -14.91 14.14
C GLY A 47 13.50 -13.99 15.06
N THR A 48 14.54 -13.30 14.51
CA THR A 48 15.37 -12.36 15.30
C THR A 48 14.70 -11.00 15.48
N ARG A 49 13.67 -10.71 14.70
CA ARG A 49 12.74 -9.60 14.85
C ARG A 49 11.31 -10.12 14.80
N ASN A 50 10.41 -9.46 15.54
CA ASN A 50 8.99 -9.83 15.59
C ASN A 50 8.13 -8.68 15.06
N ILE A 51 7.23 -8.95 14.10
CA ILE A 51 6.31 -7.93 13.58
C ILE A 51 5.39 -7.36 14.66
N HIS A 52 5.08 -8.15 15.71
CA HIS A 52 4.19 -7.74 16.80
C HIS A 52 4.78 -6.65 17.71
N ASP A 53 6.09 -6.35 17.60
CA ASP A 53 6.73 -5.24 18.31
C ASP A 53 6.41 -3.87 17.69
N TYR A 54 5.73 -3.87 16.55
CA TYR A 54 5.36 -2.68 15.78
C TYR A 54 3.85 -2.51 15.71
N ASP A 55 3.41 -1.31 15.32
CA ASP A 55 2.00 -0.94 15.17
C ASP A 55 1.60 -0.76 13.71
N PHE A 56 2.58 -0.51 12.82
CA PHE A 56 2.38 -0.27 11.40
C PHE A 56 3.46 -0.99 10.59
N LEU A 57 3.05 -1.84 9.63
CA LEU A 57 3.91 -2.52 8.68
C LEU A 57 3.81 -1.87 7.30
N ASN A 58 4.95 -1.44 6.76
CA ASN A 58 5.05 -0.91 5.41
C ASN A 58 5.80 -1.90 4.51
N LEU A 59 5.20 -2.20 3.36
CA LEU A 59 5.76 -2.99 2.27
C LEU A 59 6.07 -2.04 1.12
N PRO A 60 7.31 -1.55 1.00
CA PRO A 60 7.68 -0.54 0.00
C PRO A 60 7.66 -1.05 -1.43
N GLY A 61 7.78 -0.10 -2.37
CA GLY A 61 8.01 -0.38 -3.77
C GLY A 61 9.43 -0.90 -4.05
N GLY A 62 9.59 -1.43 -5.25
CA GLY A 62 10.84 -2.01 -5.74
C GLY A 62 10.59 -3.19 -6.67
N PHE A 63 11.56 -4.11 -6.69
CA PHE A 63 11.57 -5.33 -7.50
C PHE A 63 12.01 -6.50 -6.61
N LEU A 64 11.20 -6.83 -5.61
CA LEU A 64 11.55 -7.80 -4.58
C LEU A 64 11.85 -9.18 -5.18
N ASP A 65 13.03 -9.73 -4.85
CA ASP A 65 13.59 -10.94 -5.43
C ASP A 65 13.73 -10.86 -6.98
N GLY A 66 13.96 -9.65 -7.54
CA GLY A 66 14.19 -9.41 -8.98
C GLY A 66 12.94 -9.52 -9.87
N ASP A 67 11.77 -9.78 -9.29
CA ASP A 67 10.51 -10.07 -10.01
C ASP A 67 10.62 -11.24 -11.02
N ASP A 68 11.64 -12.09 -10.91
CA ASP A 68 12.00 -13.17 -11.87
C ASP A 68 10.84 -14.15 -12.16
N LEU A 69 9.96 -14.37 -11.19
CA LEU A 69 8.77 -15.20 -11.32
C LEU A 69 7.47 -14.36 -11.47
N GLY A 70 7.62 -13.06 -11.76
CA GLY A 70 6.59 -12.04 -11.73
C GLY A 70 6.54 -11.32 -10.38
N ALA A 71 6.21 -10.03 -10.43
CA ALA A 71 6.32 -9.09 -9.33
C ALA A 71 5.75 -9.59 -8.00
N GLY A 72 6.60 -9.66 -6.97
CA GLY A 72 6.24 -10.11 -5.61
C GLY A 72 5.89 -11.59 -5.47
N LYS A 73 6.01 -12.43 -6.51
CA LYS A 73 5.54 -13.83 -6.48
C LYS A 73 6.40 -14.72 -5.60
N ALA A 74 7.71 -14.63 -5.71
CA ALA A 74 8.64 -15.45 -4.91
C ALA A 74 8.41 -15.22 -3.42
N GLN A 75 8.28 -13.96 -3.00
CA GLN A 75 8.02 -13.60 -1.60
C GLN A 75 6.63 -14.04 -1.13
N ALA A 76 5.60 -13.94 -1.99
CA ALA A 76 4.26 -14.42 -1.63
C ALA A 76 4.25 -15.91 -1.33
N VAL A 77 5.00 -16.71 -2.11
CA VAL A 77 5.17 -18.15 -1.86
C VAL A 77 5.92 -18.39 -0.55
N LYS A 78 7.02 -17.66 -0.30
CA LYS A 78 7.76 -17.76 0.97
C LYS A 78 6.83 -17.48 2.16
N TRP A 79 6.05 -16.40 2.14
CA TRP A 79 5.15 -16.02 3.23
C TRP A 79 4.07 -17.07 3.52
N LYS A 80 3.55 -17.72 2.47
CA LYS A 80 2.51 -18.74 2.61
C LYS A 80 3.01 -20.10 3.06
N TYR A 81 4.23 -20.48 2.67
CA TYR A 81 4.68 -21.87 2.78
C TYR A 81 6.00 -22.06 3.53
N GLN A 82 6.71 -20.97 3.83
CA GLN A 82 7.91 -21.04 4.67
C GLN A 82 7.56 -20.68 6.11
N ARG A 83 7.95 -21.54 7.05
CA ARG A 83 7.83 -21.26 8.48
C ARG A 83 8.88 -20.25 8.92
N ILE A 84 8.53 -19.45 9.91
CA ILE A 84 9.50 -18.65 10.66
C ILE A 84 10.40 -19.63 11.41
N LYS A 85 11.71 -19.41 11.37
CA LYS A 85 12.68 -20.28 12.02
C LYS A 85 12.36 -20.44 13.51
N ASP A 86 12.51 -21.66 14.00
CA ASP A 86 12.23 -22.04 15.39
C ASP A 86 10.76 -21.79 15.82
N SER A 87 9.84 -21.64 14.84
CA SER A 87 8.40 -21.48 15.06
C SER A 87 7.59 -22.47 14.24
N ALA A 88 6.41 -22.86 14.75
CA ALA A 88 5.44 -23.64 13.99
C ALA A 88 4.65 -22.80 12.98
N ASN A 89 4.73 -21.45 13.05
CA ASN A 89 3.89 -20.53 12.33
C ASN A 89 4.49 -20.14 10.97
N TYR A 90 3.62 -19.94 9.97
CA TYR A 90 3.97 -19.28 8.73
C TYR A 90 3.91 -17.75 8.91
N PHE A 91 4.68 -17.02 8.13
CA PHE A 91 4.68 -15.56 8.23
C PHE A 91 3.31 -14.94 7.91
N ILE A 92 2.57 -15.55 6.98
CA ILE A 92 1.21 -15.10 6.63
C ILE A 92 0.25 -15.19 7.82
N ASP A 93 0.38 -16.20 8.68
CA ASP A 93 -0.47 -16.35 9.86
C ASP A 93 -0.15 -15.29 10.91
N GLU A 94 1.13 -14.95 11.09
CA GLU A 94 1.55 -13.86 11.98
C GLU A 94 1.06 -12.51 11.46
N LEU A 95 1.07 -12.30 10.14
CA LEU A 95 0.56 -11.08 9.54
C LEU A 95 -0.96 -10.94 9.72
N LEU A 96 -1.71 -12.04 9.62
CA LEU A 96 -3.15 -12.03 9.90
C LEU A 96 -3.45 -11.74 11.38
N ARG A 97 -2.66 -12.28 12.31
CA ARG A 97 -2.78 -11.94 13.74
C ARG A 97 -2.48 -10.45 13.96
N PHE A 98 -1.41 -9.94 13.37
CA PHE A 98 -1.03 -8.53 13.42
C PHE A 98 -2.20 -7.61 13.02
N VAL A 99 -2.89 -7.92 11.92
CA VAL A 99 -4.06 -7.15 11.46
C VAL A 99 -5.26 -7.34 12.40
N ASN A 100 -5.50 -8.56 12.91
CA ASN A 100 -6.58 -8.84 13.86
C ASN A 100 -6.39 -8.11 15.19
N ASP A 101 -5.15 -7.86 15.59
CA ASP A 101 -4.81 -7.03 16.76
C ASP A 101 -5.07 -5.53 16.52
N GLY A 102 -5.60 -5.17 15.34
CA GLY A 102 -5.97 -3.79 14.98
C GLY A 102 -4.84 -2.96 14.41
N LYS A 103 -3.71 -3.59 14.10
CA LYS A 103 -2.53 -2.95 13.51
C LYS A 103 -2.69 -2.75 12.01
N LEU A 104 -1.83 -1.90 11.42
CA LEU A 104 -1.97 -1.42 10.05
C LEU A 104 -0.93 -2.03 9.12
N VAL A 105 -1.33 -2.26 7.86
CA VAL A 105 -0.44 -2.70 6.78
C VAL A 105 -0.67 -1.83 5.55
N ILE A 106 0.40 -1.30 4.97
CA ILE A 106 0.38 -0.65 3.65
C ILE A 106 1.32 -1.37 2.70
N GLY A 107 0.86 -1.61 1.46
CA GLY A 107 1.69 -2.10 0.36
C GLY A 107 1.70 -1.12 -0.79
N ILE A 108 2.89 -0.62 -1.15
CA ILE A 108 3.09 0.38 -2.19
C ILE A 108 3.73 -0.29 -3.40
N CYS A 109 3.15 -0.16 -4.59
CA CYS A 109 3.66 -0.69 -5.85
C CYS A 109 3.97 -2.20 -5.74
N ASN A 110 5.23 -2.60 -5.62
CA ASN A 110 5.63 -4.00 -5.41
C ASN A 110 5.04 -4.60 -4.12
N GLY A 111 4.89 -3.81 -3.06
CA GLY A 111 4.19 -4.22 -1.84
C GLY A 111 2.70 -4.51 -2.09
N PHE A 112 2.03 -3.75 -2.95
CA PHE A 112 0.65 -4.03 -3.33
C PHE A 112 0.53 -5.32 -4.17
N GLN A 113 1.47 -5.54 -5.09
CA GLN A 113 1.56 -6.80 -5.85
C GLN A 113 1.72 -8.01 -4.91
N LEU A 114 2.54 -7.88 -3.88
CA LEU A 114 2.71 -8.90 -2.84
C LEU A 114 1.41 -9.18 -2.08
N LEU A 115 0.71 -8.12 -1.62
CA LEU A 115 -0.57 -8.25 -0.91
C LEU A 115 -1.66 -8.91 -1.74
N THR A 116 -1.72 -8.65 -3.05
CA THR A 116 -2.68 -9.32 -3.93
C THR A 116 -2.34 -10.79 -4.15
N LYS A 117 -1.06 -11.12 -4.36
CA LYS A 117 -0.60 -12.51 -4.58
C LYS A 117 -0.71 -13.38 -3.34
N THR A 118 -0.60 -12.80 -2.15
CA THR A 118 -0.86 -13.52 -0.90
C THR A 118 -2.35 -13.77 -0.67
N GLY A 119 -3.24 -13.02 -1.32
CA GLY A 119 -4.68 -13.04 -1.11
C GLY A 119 -5.14 -12.14 0.04
N LEU A 120 -4.23 -11.35 0.64
CA LEU A 120 -4.55 -10.38 1.68
C LEU A 120 -5.39 -9.22 1.16
N LEU A 121 -5.35 -8.96 -0.15
CA LEU A 121 -6.22 -8.01 -0.84
C LEU A 121 -6.93 -8.66 -2.04
N PRO A 122 -8.21 -8.36 -2.22
CA PRO A 122 -9.11 -7.54 -1.40
C PRO A 122 -9.73 -8.30 -0.20
N ALA A 123 -9.42 -9.57 0.03
CA ALA A 123 -9.93 -10.41 1.11
C ALA A 123 -11.47 -10.42 1.19
N LEU A 124 -12.14 -10.65 0.05
CA LEU A 124 -13.60 -10.61 -0.02
C LEU A 124 -14.24 -11.49 1.04
N LYS A 125 -15.18 -10.92 1.81
CA LYS A 125 -15.88 -11.58 2.92
C LYS A 125 -14.94 -12.10 4.03
N GLY A 126 -13.75 -11.52 4.16
CA GLY A 126 -12.74 -11.95 5.14
C GLY A 126 -11.94 -13.19 4.74
N ASP A 127 -12.00 -13.62 3.47
CA ASP A 127 -11.17 -14.72 2.95
C ASP A 127 -9.80 -14.18 2.52
N TYR A 128 -8.85 -14.20 3.45
CA TYR A 128 -7.47 -13.69 3.28
C TYR A 128 -6.51 -14.68 2.61
N GLN A 129 -6.96 -15.83 2.19
CA GLN A 129 -6.08 -16.85 1.60
C GLN A 129 -6.24 -16.97 0.10
N LYS A 130 -7.32 -16.42 -0.45
CA LYS A 130 -7.68 -16.57 -1.86
C LYS A 130 -7.35 -15.32 -2.68
N GLN A 131 -6.45 -15.47 -3.63
CA GLN A 131 -6.20 -14.43 -4.62
C GLN A 131 -7.46 -14.25 -5.50
N ARG A 132 -8.00 -13.02 -5.54
CA ARG A 132 -9.22 -12.66 -6.29
C ARG A 132 -8.95 -11.71 -7.45
N VAL A 133 -7.83 -10.99 -7.36
CA VAL A 133 -7.36 -10.03 -8.36
C VAL A 133 -5.89 -10.28 -8.63
N ALA A 134 -5.40 -9.77 -9.76
CA ALA A 134 -3.98 -9.80 -10.07
C ALA A 134 -3.52 -8.42 -10.56
N LEU A 135 -2.25 -8.11 -10.32
CA LEU A 135 -1.53 -7.03 -10.96
C LEU A 135 -0.62 -7.65 -12.02
N THR A 136 -0.68 -7.11 -13.24
CA THR A 136 0.02 -7.63 -14.42
C THR A 136 0.64 -6.49 -15.22
N PHE A 137 1.29 -6.81 -16.34
CA PHE A 137 1.92 -5.84 -17.23
C PHE A 137 0.97 -4.73 -17.63
N ASN A 138 1.47 -3.49 -17.64
CA ASN A 138 0.76 -2.35 -18.18
C ASN A 138 0.29 -2.66 -19.60
N GLU A 139 -0.89 -2.16 -19.97
CA GLU A 139 -1.46 -2.39 -21.31
C GLU A 139 -0.55 -1.92 -22.44
N SER A 140 0.21 -0.88 -22.19
CA SER A 140 1.22 -0.34 -23.14
C SER A 140 2.43 -1.25 -23.33
N GLY A 141 2.63 -2.28 -22.49
CA GLY A 141 3.86 -3.08 -22.44
C GLY A 141 5.11 -2.29 -22.01
N ARG A 142 4.94 -1.07 -21.50
CA ARG A 142 6.04 -0.17 -21.14
C ARG A 142 5.97 0.24 -19.66
N PHE A 143 7.12 0.54 -19.08
CA PHE A 143 7.21 1.17 -17.78
C PHE A 143 6.57 2.57 -17.84
N GLN A 144 5.71 2.88 -16.85
CA GLN A 144 5.07 4.18 -16.71
C GLN A 144 5.67 4.91 -15.51
N ASP A 145 6.26 6.08 -15.78
CA ASP A 145 6.72 7.03 -14.77
C ASP A 145 6.02 8.36 -15.03
N ARG A 146 5.00 8.65 -14.24
CA ARG A 146 4.17 9.85 -14.40
C ARG A 146 3.40 10.20 -13.14
N TRP A 147 2.84 11.39 -13.12
CA TRP A 147 1.92 11.82 -12.10
C TRP A 147 0.48 11.57 -12.53
N VAL A 148 -0.35 11.12 -11.57
CA VAL A 148 -1.75 10.77 -11.79
C VAL A 148 -2.66 11.39 -10.74
N LEU A 149 -3.85 11.81 -11.16
CA LEU A 149 -4.92 12.21 -10.26
C LEU A 149 -5.74 10.98 -9.87
N LEU A 150 -6.09 10.92 -8.61
CA LEU A 150 -6.82 9.83 -8.01
C LEU A 150 -8.02 10.36 -7.25
N LYS A 151 -9.19 9.78 -7.48
CA LYS A 151 -10.41 10.04 -6.74
C LYS A 151 -10.62 8.98 -5.68
N VAL A 152 -10.87 9.39 -4.46
CA VAL A 152 -11.13 8.47 -3.33
C VAL A 152 -12.59 8.03 -3.36
N ASN A 153 -12.83 6.73 -3.19
CA ASN A 153 -14.16 6.17 -3.02
C ASN A 153 -14.65 6.44 -1.59
N LYS A 154 -15.67 7.29 -1.46
CA LYS A 154 -16.25 7.69 -0.17
C LYS A 154 -16.91 6.54 0.61
N PHE A 155 -17.25 5.45 -0.06
CA PHE A 155 -17.81 4.25 0.57
C PHE A 155 -16.75 3.28 1.09
N SER A 156 -15.45 3.55 0.83
CA SER A 156 -14.38 2.71 1.34
C SER A 156 -14.17 2.88 2.84
N SER A 157 -13.97 1.76 3.52
CA SER A 157 -13.59 1.72 4.94
C SER A 157 -12.11 2.04 5.19
N CYS A 158 -11.34 2.33 4.15
CA CYS A 158 -9.89 2.50 4.22
C CYS A 158 -9.50 3.63 5.19
N ILE A 159 -8.72 3.27 6.21
CA ILE A 159 -8.28 4.18 7.26
C ILE A 159 -7.31 5.23 6.71
N PHE A 160 -6.49 4.85 5.76
CA PHE A 160 -5.40 5.66 5.21
C PHE A 160 -5.88 6.86 4.39
N THR A 161 -7.13 6.81 3.88
CA THR A 161 -7.67 7.84 2.98
C THR A 161 -8.79 8.68 3.61
N ARG A 162 -8.91 8.66 4.94
CA ARG A 162 -9.88 9.51 5.66
C ARG A 162 -9.65 10.99 5.33
N ASP A 163 -10.73 11.72 5.10
CA ASP A 163 -10.75 13.14 4.78
C ASP A 163 -9.93 13.52 3.53
N ILE A 164 -9.71 12.55 2.63
CA ILE A 164 -9.12 12.77 1.31
C ILE A 164 -10.22 12.53 0.26
N ASP A 165 -10.50 13.54 -0.56
CA ASP A 165 -11.43 13.42 -1.70
C ASP A 165 -10.68 13.08 -2.99
N ARG A 166 -9.58 13.80 -3.24
CA ARG A 166 -8.68 13.58 -4.37
C ARG A 166 -7.23 13.74 -3.93
N ILE A 167 -6.33 13.05 -4.64
CA ILE A 167 -4.90 13.11 -4.36
C ILE A 167 -4.10 13.00 -5.66
N TYR A 168 -2.97 13.72 -5.75
CA TYR A 168 -2.08 13.72 -6.91
C TYR A 168 -0.77 13.06 -6.55
N LEU A 169 -0.46 11.92 -7.15
CA LEU A 169 0.69 11.08 -6.79
C LEU A 169 1.45 10.59 -8.02
N PRO A 170 2.77 10.31 -7.91
CA PRO A 170 3.52 9.64 -8.96
C PRO A 170 3.23 8.14 -9.00
N VAL A 171 3.28 7.56 -10.20
CA VAL A 171 3.35 6.11 -10.47
C VAL A 171 4.66 5.77 -11.15
N ARG A 172 5.25 4.60 -10.81
CA ARG A 172 6.53 4.10 -11.36
C ARG A 172 6.46 2.59 -11.44
N HIS A 173 5.93 2.03 -12.53
CA HIS A 173 5.73 0.58 -12.63
C HIS A 173 5.64 0.08 -14.07
N GLY A 174 6.09 -1.15 -14.29
CA GLY A 174 5.87 -1.93 -15.51
C GLY A 174 4.67 -2.88 -15.39
N GLU A 175 4.34 -3.30 -14.16
CA GLU A 175 3.27 -4.24 -13.82
C GLU A 175 2.27 -3.60 -12.85
N GLY A 176 1.44 -2.67 -13.34
CA GLY A 176 0.47 -1.96 -12.51
C GLY A 176 -0.99 -2.19 -12.88
N LYS A 177 -1.25 -2.93 -13.99
CA LYS A 177 -2.60 -3.19 -14.48
C LYS A 177 -3.34 -4.17 -13.57
N LEU A 178 -4.33 -3.66 -12.86
CA LEU A 178 -5.22 -4.50 -12.07
C LEU A 178 -6.23 -5.20 -12.98
N VAL A 179 -6.34 -6.52 -12.82
CA VAL A 179 -7.33 -7.36 -13.47
C VAL A 179 -8.14 -8.13 -12.43
N ALA A 180 -9.44 -8.26 -12.69
CA ALA A 180 -10.37 -9.08 -11.93
C ALA A 180 -10.85 -10.26 -12.79
N GLY A 181 -11.58 -11.21 -12.21
CA GLY A 181 -12.09 -12.37 -12.94
C GLY A 181 -13.00 -11.97 -14.10
N ASN A 182 -13.83 -10.94 -13.91
CA ASN A 182 -14.69 -10.32 -14.93
C ASN A 182 -15.08 -8.90 -14.47
N GLU A 183 -15.77 -8.15 -15.35
CA GLU A 183 -16.21 -6.76 -15.04
C GLU A 183 -17.20 -6.69 -13.87
N ASN A 184 -18.08 -7.68 -13.73
CA ASN A 184 -19.02 -7.72 -12.62
C ASN A 184 -18.30 -7.88 -11.27
N ASP A 185 -17.20 -8.64 -11.24
CA ASP A 185 -16.39 -8.77 -10.03
C ASP A 185 -15.70 -7.45 -9.70
N ALA A 186 -15.18 -6.73 -10.71
CA ALA A 186 -14.61 -5.40 -10.52
C ALA A 186 -15.66 -4.39 -10.02
N ALA A 187 -16.87 -4.40 -10.59
CA ALA A 187 -17.96 -3.52 -10.16
C ALA A 187 -18.37 -3.77 -8.70
N LYS A 188 -18.40 -5.04 -8.27
CA LYS A 188 -18.64 -5.39 -6.86
C LYS A 188 -17.54 -4.85 -5.94
N LEU A 189 -16.27 -4.94 -6.35
CA LEU A 189 -15.17 -4.38 -5.55
C LEU A 189 -15.35 -2.89 -5.30
N VAL A 190 -15.85 -2.14 -6.28
CA VAL A 190 -16.16 -0.71 -6.13
C VAL A 190 -17.35 -0.51 -5.20
N GLY A 191 -18.45 -1.22 -5.45
CA GLY A 191 -19.72 -1.09 -4.69
C GLY A 191 -19.60 -1.51 -3.23
N ASP A 192 -18.80 -2.55 -2.96
CA ASP A 192 -18.57 -3.06 -1.61
C ASP A 192 -17.48 -2.28 -0.84
N GLY A 193 -16.94 -1.20 -1.45
CA GLY A 193 -15.98 -0.31 -0.80
C GLY A 193 -14.54 -0.84 -0.72
N HIS A 194 -14.22 -1.96 -1.39
CA HIS A 194 -12.86 -2.50 -1.45
C HIS A 194 -11.93 -1.66 -2.33
N VAL A 195 -12.47 -1.03 -3.38
CA VAL A 195 -11.72 -0.05 -4.18
C VAL A 195 -11.63 1.25 -3.41
N VAL A 196 -10.40 1.70 -3.15
CA VAL A 196 -10.13 2.91 -2.37
C VAL A 196 -9.93 4.12 -3.26
N MET A 197 -9.13 3.98 -4.32
CA MET A 197 -8.86 5.06 -5.27
C MET A 197 -8.95 4.57 -6.71
N GLN A 198 -9.42 5.45 -7.58
CA GLN A 198 -9.50 5.25 -9.03
C GLN A 198 -8.83 6.41 -9.75
N TYR A 199 -8.21 6.12 -10.90
CA TYR A 199 -7.62 7.14 -11.77
C TYR A 199 -8.72 8.05 -12.33
N CYS A 200 -8.48 9.36 -12.29
CA CYS A 200 -9.44 10.37 -12.72
C CYS A 200 -8.76 11.53 -13.48
N ASP A 201 -9.58 12.36 -14.11
CA ASP A 201 -9.13 13.62 -14.69
C ASP A 201 -9.16 14.79 -13.67
N GLU A 202 -8.85 15.98 -14.12
CA GLU A 202 -8.78 17.21 -13.32
C GLU A 202 -10.15 17.59 -12.71
N ASN A 203 -11.26 17.14 -13.33
CA ASN A 203 -12.62 17.36 -12.84
C ASN A 203 -13.02 16.31 -11.80
N GLY A 204 -12.21 15.25 -11.60
CA GLY A 204 -12.51 14.13 -10.74
C GLY A 204 -13.43 13.09 -11.40
N GLU A 205 -13.57 13.11 -12.73
CA GLU A 205 -14.29 12.08 -13.47
C GLU A 205 -13.37 10.87 -13.70
N ILE A 206 -13.88 9.68 -13.40
CA ILE A 206 -13.13 8.43 -13.59
C ILE A 206 -12.86 8.21 -15.08
N ARG A 207 -11.60 8.01 -15.43
CA ARG A 207 -11.17 7.89 -16.81
C ARG A 207 -10.51 6.54 -17.07
N ALA A 208 -11.00 5.82 -18.07
CA ALA A 208 -10.45 4.54 -18.49
C ALA A 208 -9.30 4.68 -19.51
N ASP A 209 -9.27 5.81 -20.22
CA ASP A 209 -8.33 6.07 -21.30
C ASP A 209 -6.96 6.57 -20.79
N PHE A 210 -5.92 6.27 -21.57
CA PHE A 210 -4.62 6.90 -21.40
C PHE A 210 -4.69 8.39 -21.79
N PRO A 211 -4.04 9.33 -21.09
CA PRO A 211 -2.99 9.10 -20.07
C PRO A 211 -3.49 9.02 -18.63
N TYR A 212 -4.79 9.17 -18.37
CA TYR A 212 -5.35 9.20 -17.02
C TYR A 212 -5.21 7.87 -16.32
N ASN A 213 -5.65 6.77 -16.95
CA ASN A 213 -5.39 5.41 -16.51
C ASN A 213 -4.09 4.90 -17.17
N PRO A 214 -2.93 4.99 -16.46
CA PRO A 214 -1.62 4.80 -17.11
C PRO A 214 -1.30 3.35 -17.43
N ASN A 215 -2.01 2.42 -16.82
CA ASN A 215 -1.69 0.99 -16.89
C ASN A 215 -2.81 0.13 -17.49
N GLY A 216 -4.00 0.71 -17.77
CA GLY A 216 -5.14 -0.03 -18.30
C GLY A 216 -5.87 -0.86 -17.25
N SER A 217 -5.78 -0.52 -15.96
CA SER A 217 -6.51 -1.20 -14.88
C SER A 217 -8.01 -1.20 -15.13
N VAL A 218 -8.65 -2.34 -14.89
CA VAL A 218 -10.11 -2.48 -14.98
C VAL A 218 -10.79 -1.43 -14.07
N MET A 219 -11.83 -0.77 -14.60
CA MET A 219 -12.54 0.32 -13.92
C MET A 219 -11.62 1.40 -13.34
N SER A 220 -10.43 1.59 -13.92
CA SER A 220 -9.44 2.57 -13.48
C SER A 220 -8.99 2.40 -12.03
N ILE A 221 -9.05 1.18 -11.48
CA ILE A 221 -8.69 0.89 -10.10
C ILE A 221 -7.19 1.10 -9.88
N ALA A 222 -6.84 1.97 -8.93
CA ALA A 222 -5.46 2.28 -8.55
C ALA A 222 -5.05 1.66 -7.20
N SER A 223 -6.04 1.32 -6.36
CA SER A 223 -5.78 0.82 -5.00
C SER A 223 -6.95 0.03 -4.44
N LEU A 224 -6.65 -0.85 -3.48
CA LEU A 224 -7.62 -1.70 -2.78
C LEU A 224 -7.37 -1.66 -1.26
N CYS A 225 -8.43 -1.96 -0.48
CA CYS A 225 -8.28 -2.33 0.93
C CYS A 225 -9.05 -3.62 1.25
N ASP A 226 -8.71 -4.20 2.40
CA ASP A 226 -9.44 -5.31 3.00
C ASP A 226 -10.76 -4.81 3.64
N PRO A 227 -11.69 -5.70 4.05
CA PRO A 227 -12.97 -5.29 4.66
C PRO A 227 -12.80 -4.44 5.92
N SER A 228 -11.70 -4.58 6.65
CA SER A 228 -11.43 -3.82 7.87
C SER A 228 -10.85 -2.42 7.59
N GLY A 229 -10.41 -2.14 6.36
CA GLY A 229 -9.73 -0.91 5.97
C GLY A 229 -8.32 -0.77 6.55
N ARG A 230 -7.77 -1.81 7.17
CA ARG A 230 -6.44 -1.82 7.81
C ARG A 230 -5.31 -2.36 6.96
N ILE A 231 -5.64 -3.16 5.93
CA ILE A 231 -4.68 -3.53 4.90
C ILE A 231 -4.99 -2.69 3.67
N PHE A 232 -4.03 -1.90 3.23
CA PHE A 232 -4.16 -0.99 2.10
C PHE A 232 -3.06 -1.24 1.08
N GLY A 233 -3.43 -1.36 -0.20
CA GLY A 233 -2.49 -1.51 -1.31
C GLY A 233 -2.77 -0.52 -2.41
N LEU A 234 -1.71 0.09 -2.96
CA LEU A 234 -1.80 1.07 -4.03
C LEU A 234 -0.61 0.98 -4.98
N MET A 235 -0.86 1.26 -6.28
CA MET A 235 0.22 1.37 -7.27
C MET A 235 0.95 2.71 -7.26
N PRO A 236 0.29 3.86 -7.00
CA PRO A 236 0.96 5.14 -6.80
C PRO A 236 1.85 5.15 -5.57
N HIS A 237 2.84 6.07 -5.56
CA HIS A 237 3.87 6.22 -4.53
C HIS A 237 3.63 7.45 -3.64
N PRO A 238 2.90 7.34 -2.52
CA PRO A 238 2.69 8.46 -1.61
C PRO A 238 3.97 8.92 -0.92
N GLU A 239 4.92 8.02 -0.66
CA GLU A 239 6.23 8.33 -0.08
C GLU A 239 7.10 9.23 -0.96
N ALA A 240 6.80 9.27 -2.25
CA ALA A 240 7.51 10.11 -3.22
C ALA A 240 6.91 11.51 -3.38
N PHE A 241 5.86 11.86 -2.62
CA PHE A 241 5.30 13.21 -2.55
C PHE A 241 4.93 13.59 -1.12
N VAL A 242 5.94 13.89 -0.32
CA VAL A 242 5.80 14.33 1.09
C VAL A 242 6.18 15.80 1.31
N HIS A 243 6.83 16.42 0.31
CA HIS A 243 7.24 17.82 0.34
C HIS A 243 6.97 18.49 -1.01
N TYR A 244 6.60 19.78 -1.02
CA TYR A 244 6.19 20.50 -2.24
C TYR A 244 7.23 20.50 -3.35
N THR A 245 8.54 20.48 -3.02
CA THR A 245 9.63 20.45 -4.01
C THR A 245 9.68 19.17 -4.85
N GLN A 246 8.96 18.15 -4.45
CA GLN A 246 8.82 16.91 -5.23
C GLN A 246 7.73 17.01 -6.31
N HIS A 247 6.86 18.02 -6.23
CA HIS A 247 5.81 18.25 -7.22
C HIS A 247 6.40 18.70 -8.56
N PRO A 248 5.93 18.21 -9.73
CA PRO A 248 6.54 18.50 -11.04
C PRO A 248 6.46 19.99 -11.45
N ARG A 249 5.55 20.75 -10.84
CA ARG A 249 5.36 22.18 -11.10
C ARG A 249 5.65 23.06 -9.89
N TRP A 250 6.42 22.60 -8.93
CA TRP A 250 6.69 23.30 -7.67
C TRP A 250 7.24 24.72 -7.82
N SER A 251 7.94 25.01 -8.91
CA SER A 251 8.49 26.34 -9.21
C SER A 251 7.49 27.29 -9.90
N ARG A 252 6.28 26.81 -10.22
CA ARG A 252 5.27 27.56 -11.00
C ARG A 252 3.92 27.67 -10.27
N GLU A 253 3.72 26.90 -9.23
CA GLU A 253 2.48 26.85 -8.46
C GLU A 253 2.77 27.07 -6.98
N GLU A 254 1.88 27.81 -6.31
CA GLU A 254 1.88 27.87 -4.85
C GLU A 254 1.32 26.58 -4.27
N LEU A 255 2.16 25.83 -3.59
CA LEU A 255 1.81 24.52 -3.02
C LEU A 255 1.97 24.55 -1.51
N PRO A 256 1.15 23.77 -0.77
CA PRO A 256 1.38 23.52 0.64
C PRO A 256 2.76 22.91 0.85
N VAL A 257 3.42 23.23 1.98
CA VAL A 257 4.76 22.68 2.30
C VAL A 257 4.76 21.16 2.31
N GLU A 258 3.71 20.55 2.87
CA GLU A 258 3.52 19.10 2.89
C GLU A 258 2.92 18.64 1.56
N GLY A 259 3.56 17.65 0.93
CA GLY A 259 3.01 16.97 -0.24
C GLY A 259 1.82 16.07 0.13
N ASP A 260 0.94 15.85 -0.81
CA ASP A 260 -0.31 15.11 -0.58
C ASP A 260 -0.11 13.70 -0.05
N GLY A 261 0.97 13.02 -0.46
CA GLY A 261 1.25 11.66 -0.03
C GLY A 261 1.45 11.51 1.48
N LEU A 262 1.90 12.57 2.17
CA LEU A 262 2.10 12.54 3.62
C LEU A 262 0.77 12.33 4.38
N LYS A 263 -0.37 12.77 3.83
CA LYS A 263 -1.70 12.60 4.44
C LYS A 263 -2.02 11.13 4.73
N ILE A 264 -1.60 10.23 3.84
CA ILE A 264 -1.82 8.77 3.99
C ILE A 264 -1.13 8.24 5.24
N PHE A 265 0.12 8.63 5.48
CA PHE A 265 0.90 8.23 6.66
C PHE A 265 0.40 8.91 7.94
N ARG A 266 -0.04 10.18 7.86
CA ARG A 266 -0.65 10.88 9.00
C ARG A 266 -1.96 10.25 9.43
N ASN A 267 -2.80 9.80 8.49
CA ASN A 267 -4.04 9.09 8.80
C ASN A 267 -3.76 7.77 9.54
N ALA A 268 -2.74 7.03 9.12
CA ALA A 268 -2.29 5.84 9.82
C ALA A 268 -1.83 6.15 11.25
N TYR A 269 -1.00 7.19 11.43
CA TYR A 269 -0.51 7.63 12.73
C TYR A 269 -1.65 8.03 13.67
N THR A 270 -2.56 8.88 13.19
CA THR A 270 -3.73 9.35 13.95
C THR A 270 -4.61 8.17 14.40
N TYR A 271 -4.91 7.23 13.48
CA TYR A 271 -5.69 6.06 13.82
C TYR A 271 -5.10 5.24 14.97
N ILE A 272 -3.79 5.02 14.97
CA ILE A 272 -3.12 4.25 16.01
C ILE A 272 -3.14 5.01 17.35
N LEU A 273 -2.93 6.33 17.32
CA LEU A 273 -2.98 7.16 18.54
C LEU A 273 -4.38 7.21 19.18
N ASP A 274 -5.44 7.18 18.36
CA ASP A 274 -6.83 7.24 18.85
C ASP A 274 -7.25 5.94 19.53
N ARG A 275 -6.51 4.85 19.31
CA ARG A 275 -6.79 3.52 19.89
C ARG A 275 -5.88 3.17 21.09
N ALA A 276 -4.79 3.92 21.31
CA ALA A 276 -3.84 3.74 22.41
C ALA A 276 -4.31 4.45 23.69
#